data_11683ae4ce36ebdca40f88d3f88a260a
#
_entry.id   11683ae4ce36ebdca40f88d3f88a260a
#
_cell.length_a   1.000
_cell.length_b   1.000
_cell.length_c   1.000
_cell.angle_alpha   90.00
_cell.angle_beta   90.00
_cell.angle_gamma   90.00
#
_symmetry.space_group_name_H-M   'P 1'
#
loop_
_entity.id
_entity.type
_entity.pdbx_description
1 polymer ?
#
loop_
_entity_poly.entity_id
_entity_poly.type
_entity_poly.pdbx_seq_one_letter_code
_entity_poly.pdbx_strand_id
1 'polypeptide(L)'
;RGLVGSEMCIRDSPRVYEHSMESYEPSKAVQAVFDVIAHTNELVQHTAPGSADTPLSDVHRCVYLSSEALRVCGTLLSPIMPRAMTALLDALQVPAAQRTWDALAFQAQIPLRRSSSKIAPLFPRT
;
A
#
# COMPACT_ATOMS: atom_id res chain seq x y z
N ARG A 1 -12.75 -1.67 13.38
CA ARG A 1 -12.97 -0.29 13.06
C ARG A 1 -11.94 0.27 12.11
N GLY A 2 -10.68 0.34 12.52
CA GLY A 2 -9.62 0.75 11.61
C GLY A 2 -9.48 -0.15 10.40
N LEU A 3 -9.79 -1.43 10.55
CA LEU A 3 -9.73 -2.40 9.45
C LEU A 3 -10.71 -2.06 8.34
N VAL A 4 -11.96 -1.74 8.70
CA VAL A 4 -12.97 -1.40 7.72
C VAL A 4 -12.60 -0.11 6.99
N GLY A 5 -12.12 0.89 7.74
CA GLY A 5 -11.68 2.15 7.16
C GLY A 5 -10.52 1.97 6.22
N SER A 6 -9.54 1.14 6.59
CA SER A 6 -8.37 0.86 5.76
C SER A 6 -8.76 0.16 4.47
N GLU A 7 -9.63 -0.85 4.55
CA GLU A 7 -10.09 -1.57 3.37
C GLU A 7 -10.82 -0.65 2.40
N MET A 8 -11.71 0.19 2.92
CA MET A 8 -12.45 1.13 2.09
C MET A 8 -11.52 2.12 1.41
N CYS A 9 -10.54 2.62 2.15
CA CYS A 9 -9.59 3.58 1.63
C CYS A 9 -8.76 2.96 0.50
N ILE A 10 -8.29 1.73 0.67
CA ILE A 10 -7.53 1.03 -0.35
C ILE A 10 -8.38 0.81 -1.60
N ARG A 11 -9.64 0.42 -1.43
CA ARG A 11 -10.55 0.19 -2.55
C ARG A 11 -10.84 1.44 -3.34
N ASP A 12 -11.06 2.54 -2.64
CA ASP A 12 -11.54 3.76 -3.26
C ASP A 12 -10.42 4.62 -3.83
N SER A 13 -9.19 4.46 -3.34
CA SER A 13 -8.09 5.33 -3.74
C SER A 13 -7.80 5.33 -5.24
N PRO A 14 -7.84 4.18 -5.96
CA PRO A 14 -7.59 4.24 -7.40
C PRO A 14 -8.64 5.06 -8.14
N ARG A 15 -9.90 4.97 -7.72
CA ARG A 15 -10.98 5.73 -8.35
C ARG A 15 -10.83 7.22 -8.09
N VAL A 16 -10.52 7.61 -6.87
CA VAL A 16 -10.30 9.00 -6.52
C VAL A 16 -9.09 9.55 -7.27
N TYR A 17 -8.02 8.75 -7.33
CA TYR A 17 -6.81 9.12 -8.06
C TYR A 17 -7.11 9.37 -9.54
N GLU A 18 -7.80 8.43 -10.18
CA GLU A 18 -8.16 8.55 -11.59
C GLU A 18 -9.00 9.79 -11.85
N HIS A 19 -10.05 9.97 -11.06
CA HIS A 19 -10.94 11.12 -11.21
C HIS A 19 -10.19 12.43 -11.03
N SER A 20 -9.31 12.50 -10.05
CA SER A 20 -8.54 13.71 -9.77
C SER A 20 -7.56 14.02 -10.90
N MET A 21 -6.92 12.99 -11.47
CA MET A 21 -6.01 13.20 -12.59
C MET A 21 -6.77 13.64 -13.85
N GLU A 22 -7.94 13.06 -14.11
CA GLU A 22 -8.77 13.46 -15.25
C GLU A 22 -9.29 14.88 -15.12
N SER A 23 -9.46 15.35 -13.88
CA SER A 23 -9.90 16.72 -13.60
C SER A 23 -8.75 17.71 -13.49
N TYR A 24 -7.52 17.29 -13.87
CA TYR A 24 -6.32 18.12 -13.79
C TYR A 24 -6.03 18.62 -12.36
N GLU A 25 -6.28 17.75 -11.38
CA GLU A 25 -6.02 18.06 -9.97
C GLU A 25 -5.03 17.06 -9.36
N PRO A 26 -3.76 17.08 -9.81
CA PRO A 26 -2.79 16.08 -9.36
C PRO A 26 -2.52 16.12 -7.86
N SER A 27 -2.64 17.28 -7.23
CA SER A 27 -2.46 17.35 -5.77
C SER A 27 -3.53 16.56 -5.03
N LYS A 28 -4.75 16.53 -5.52
CA LYS A 28 -5.81 15.71 -4.93
C LYS A 28 -5.57 14.23 -5.15
N ALA A 29 -5.03 13.87 -6.32
CA ALA A 29 -4.68 12.48 -6.61
C ALA A 29 -3.63 11.98 -5.64
N VAL A 30 -2.57 12.76 -5.44
CA VAL A 30 -1.50 12.42 -4.50
C VAL A 30 -2.04 12.37 -3.07
N GLN A 31 -2.93 13.30 -2.71
CA GLN A 31 -3.55 13.31 -1.39
C GLN A 31 -4.32 12.02 -1.11
N ALA A 32 -5.03 11.49 -2.11
CA ALA A 32 -5.74 10.23 -1.95
C ALA A 32 -4.79 9.09 -1.59
N VAL A 33 -3.60 9.07 -2.21
CA VAL A 33 -2.59 8.06 -1.89
C VAL A 33 -2.07 8.23 -0.46
N PHE A 34 -1.78 9.46 -0.06
CA PHE A 34 -1.29 9.73 1.30
C PHE A 34 -2.34 9.43 2.35
N ASP A 35 -3.61 9.56 2.03
CA ASP A 35 -4.69 9.16 2.95
C ASP A 35 -4.65 7.65 3.21
N VAL A 36 -4.38 6.85 2.19
CA VAL A 36 -4.21 5.40 2.36
C VAL A 36 -3.03 5.12 3.28
N ILE A 37 -1.92 5.82 3.07
CA ILE A 37 -0.72 5.64 3.88
C ILE A 37 -1.01 5.99 5.34
N ALA A 38 -1.70 7.10 5.59
CA ALA A 38 -2.05 7.52 6.94
C ALA A 38 -2.93 6.48 7.64
N HIS A 39 -3.95 5.99 6.95
CA HIS A 39 -4.82 4.96 7.52
C HIS A 39 -4.07 3.67 7.80
N THR A 40 -3.13 3.32 6.93
CA THR A 40 -2.31 2.12 7.13
C THR A 40 -1.39 2.28 8.34
N ASN A 41 -0.81 3.46 8.52
CA ASN A 41 0.01 3.75 9.70
C ASN A 41 -0.80 3.63 10.98
N GLU A 42 -2.01 4.16 10.99
CA GLU A 42 -2.91 4.02 12.14
C GLU A 42 -3.21 2.56 12.43
N LEU A 43 -3.47 1.78 11.38
CA LEU A 43 -3.74 0.36 11.53
C LEU A 43 -2.56 -0.36 12.18
N VAL A 44 -1.35 -0.09 11.69
CA VAL A 44 -0.15 -0.72 12.24
C VAL A 44 0.06 -0.34 13.70
N GLN A 45 -0.09 0.95 14.04
CA GLN A 45 0.06 1.41 15.41
C GLN A 45 -0.98 0.79 16.34
N HIS A 46 -2.23 0.73 15.88
CA HIS A 46 -3.33 0.21 16.67
C HIS A 46 -3.23 -1.31 16.87
N THR A 47 -2.80 -2.02 15.85
CA THR A 47 -2.68 -3.48 15.91
C THR A 47 -1.44 -3.90 16.71
N ALA A 48 -0.36 -3.11 16.64
CA ALA A 48 0.92 -3.39 17.31
C ALA A 48 1.38 -4.82 17.01
N PRO A 49 1.65 -5.17 15.73
CA PRO A 49 1.95 -6.55 15.36
C PRO A 49 3.23 -7.09 15.97
N GLY A 50 4.12 -6.20 16.45
CA GLY A 50 5.34 -6.62 17.11
C GLY A 50 5.15 -6.96 18.59
N SER A 51 3.97 -6.73 19.14
CA SER A 51 3.69 -7.03 20.53
C SER A 51 3.42 -8.53 20.74
N ALA A 52 3.94 -9.08 21.81
CA ALA A 52 3.71 -10.48 22.15
C ALA A 52 2.24 -10.75 22.50
N ASP A 53 1.50 -9.72 22.89
CA ASP A 53 0.11 -9.85 23.29
C ASP A 53 -0.88 -9.81 22.11
N THR A 54 -0.41 -9.45 20.93
CA THR A 54 -1.29 -9.33 19.77
C THR A 54 -1.63 -10.71 19.22
N PRO A 55 -2.93 -11.04 19.03
CA PRO A 55 -3.30 -12.31 18.42
C PRO A 55 -2.72 -12.49 17.03
N LEU A 56 -2.33 -13.72 16.71
CA LEU A 56 -1.70 -14.01 15.43
C LEU A 56 -2.61 -13.68 14.25
N SER A 57 -3.92 -13.89 14.39
CA SER A 57 -4.87 -13.55 13.34
C SER A 57 -4.87 -12.06 13.04
N ASP A 58 -4.74 -11.21 14.06
CA ASP A 58 -4.67 -9.76 13.87
C ASP A 58 -3.36 -9.34 13.21
N VAL A 59 -2.27 -10.01 13.56
CA VAL A 59 -0.98 -9.77 12.92
C VAL A 59 -1.07 -10.09 11.42
N HIS A 60 -1.63 -11.25 11.08
CA HIS A 60 -1.77 -11.65 9.68
C HIS A 60 -2.63 -10.67 8.89
N ARG A 61 -3.73 -10.22 9.49
CA ARG A 61 -4.62 -9.28 8.83
C ARG A 61 -3.94 -7.92 8.63
N CYS A 62 -3.21 -7.46 9.63
CA CYS A 62 -2.46 -6.22 9.54
C CYS A 62 -1.40 -6.29 8.43
N VAL A 63 -0.66 -7.38 8.37
CA VAL A 63 0.36 -7.57 7.34
C VAL A 63 -0.28 -7.62 5.96
N TYR A 64 -1.40 -8.31 5.81
CA TYR A 64 -2.10 -8.40 4.54
C TYR A 64 -2.57 -7.02 4.07
N LEU A 65 -3.25 -6.29 4.94
CA LEU A 65 -3.77 -4.97 4.58
C LEU A 65 -2.66 -3.97 4.29
N SER A 66 -1.59 -4.01 5.08
CA SER A 66 -0.44 -3.14 4.86
C SER A 66 0.23 -3.42 3.52
N SER A 67 0.38 -4.70 3.19
CA SER A 67 0.99 -5.11 1.93
C SER A 67 0.12 -4.68 0.74
N GLU A 68 -1.20 -4.84 0.85
CA GLU A 68 -2.12 -4.39 -0.20
C GLU A 68 -2.09 -2.87 -0.36
N ALA A 69 -2.06 -2.14 0.75
CA ALA A 69 -1.95 -0.69 0.71
C ALA A 69 -0.67 -0.26 0.00
N LEU A 70 0.45 -0.89 0.33
CA LEU A 70 1.73 -0.57 -0.30
C LEU A 70 1.73 -0.93 -1.79
N ARG A 71 1.11 -2.04 -2.15
CA ARG A 71 1.02 -2.43 -3.57
C ARG A 71 0.21 -1.40 -4.37
N VAL A 72 -0.95 -1.02 -3.85
CA VAL A 72 -1.81 -0.03 -4.52
C VAL A 72 -1.11 1.32 -4.60
N CYS A 73 -0.58 1.79 -3.48
CA CYS A 73 0.13 3.07 -3.44
C CYS A 73 1.35 3.08 -4.35
N GLY A 74 2.12 1.99 -4.33
CA GLY A 74 3.30 1.87 -5.18
C GLY A 74 2.94 1.92 -6.67
N THR A 75 1.85 1.26 -7.05
CA THR A 75 1.39 1.27 -8.43
C THR A 75 0.91 2.68 -8.83
N LEU A 76 0.12 3.33 -7.97
CA LEU A 76 -0.39 4.67 -8.26
C LEU A 76 0.72 5.71 -8.32
N LEU A 77 1.76 5.58 -7.49
CA LEU A 77 2.85 6.54 -7.46
C LEU A 77 3.96 6.24 -8.47
N SER A 78 3.90 5.11 -9.16
CA SER A 78 4.94 4.73 -10.12
C SER A 78 5.19 5.77 -11.21
N PRO A 79 4.16 6.43 -11.77
CA PRO A 79 4.43 7.46 -12.77
C PRO A 79 5.18 8.68 -12.22
N ILE A 80 5.08 8.91 -10.91
CA ILE A 80 5.70 10.08 -10.28
C ILE A 80 7.10 9.74 -9.77
N MET A 81 7.25 8.56 -9.16
CA MET A 81 8.52 8.12 -8.56
C MET A 81 8.85 6.71 -9.02
N PRO A 82 9.17 6.51 -10.30
CA PRO A 82 9.29 5.15 -10.84
C PRO A 82 10.38 4.32 -10.18
N ARG A 83 11.53 4.90 -9.87
CA ARG A 83 12.64 4.13 -9.28
C ARG A 83 12.31 3.64 -7.87
N ALA A 84 11.82 4.56 -7.03
CA ALA A 84 11.48 4.21 -5.65
C ALA A 84 10.34 3.19 -5.60
N MET A 85 9.34 3.38 -6.46
CA MET A 85 8.18 2.47 -6.46
C MET A 85 8.51 1.11 -7.04
N THR A 86 9.41 1.05 -8.03
CA THR A 86 9.89 -0.24 -8.53
C THR A 86 10.62 -0.99 -7.42
N ALA A 87 11.48 -0.31 -6.67
CA ALA A 87 12.18 -0.93 -5.55
C ALA A 87 11.20 -1.43 -4.48
N LEU A 88 10.18 -0.64 -4.19
CA LEU A 88 9.15 -1.04 -3.23
C LEU A 88 8.38 -2.28 -3.68
N LEU A 89 7.92 -2.28 -4.93
CA LEU A 89 7.15 -3.40 -5.45
C LEU A 89 7.99 -4.66 -5.59
N ASP A 90 9.29 -4.51 -5.91
CA ASP A 90 10.21 -5.64 -5.92
C ASP A 90 10.41 -6.21 -4.51
N ALA A 91 10.52 -5.33 -3.52
CA ALA A 91 10.66 -5.77 -2.12
C ALA A 91 9.43 -6.52 -1.64
N LEU A 92 8.25 -6.11 -2.09
CA LEU A 92 6.99 -6.80 -1.81
C LEU A 92 6.83 -8.06 -2.66
N GLN A 93 7.72 -8.27 -3.61
CA GLN A 93 7.69 -9.40 -4.55
C GLN A 93 6.38 -9.45 -5.33
N VAL A 94 5.89 -8.29 -5.73
CA VAL A 94 4.69 -8.17 -6.55
C VAL A 94 5.05 -8.56 -7.99
N PRO A 95 4.35 -9.53 -8.59
CA PRO A 95 4.62 -9.88 -9.99
C PRO A 95 4.32 -8.71 -10.93
N ALA A 96 5.03 -8.65 -12.05
CA ALA A 96 4.83 -7.57 -13.02
C ALA A 96 3.37 -7.44 -13.48
N ALA A 97 2.67 -8.56 -13.61
CA ALA A 97 1.27 -8.55 -14.02
C ALA A 97 0.34 -7.88 -13.01
N GLN A 98 0.78 -7.75 -11.76
CA GLN A 98 -0.01 -7.12 -10.70
C GLN A 98 0.40 -5.68 -10.42
N ARG A 99 1.22 -5.10 -11.29
CA ARG A 99 1.67 -3.70 -11.16
C ARG A 99 1.00 -2.79 -12.16
N THR A 100 -0.11 -3.25 -12.74
CA THR A 100 -0.84 -2.49 -13.75
C THR A 100 -2.09 -1.87 -13.16
N TRP A 101 -2.66 -0.93 -13.89
CA TRP A 101 -3.91 -0.29 -13.50
C TRP A 101 -5.02 -1.32 -13.30
N ASP A 102 -5.10 -2.32 -14.18
CA ASP A 102 -6.15 -3.33 -14.11
C ASP A 102 -6.04 -4.21 -12.87
N ALA A 103 -4.86 -4.28 -12.27
CA ALA A 103 -4.61 -5.12 -11.10
C ALA A 103 -4.82 -4.37 -9.78
N LEU A 104 -5.37 -3.17 -9.80
CA LEU A 104 -5.56 -2.37 -8.60
C LEU A 104 -6.79 -2.80 -7.78
N ALA A 105 -7.52 -3.79 -8.23
CA ALA A 105 -8.64 -4.33 -7.47
C ALA A 105 -8.15 -4.86 -6.12
N PHE A 106 -8.92 -4.58 -5.07
CA PHE A 106 -8.53 -4.96 -3.71
C PHE A 106 -8.30 -6.47 -3.56
N GLN A 107 -9.02 -7.27 -4.33
CA GLN A 107 -8.91 -8.73 -4.24
C GLN A 107 -7.65 -9.31 -4.86
N ALA A 108 -6.86 -8.51 -5.56
CA ALA A 108 -5.59 -8.98 -6.08
C ALA A 108 -4.66 -9.24 -4.90
N GLN A 109 -4.38 -10.50 -4.63
CA GLN A 109 -3.68 -10.90 -3.42
C GLN A 109 -2.18 -10.97 -3.63
N ILE A 110 -1.45 -10.47 -2.65
CA ILE A 110 -0.01 -10.67 -2.55
C ILE A 110 0.20 -11.95 -1.73
N PRO A 111 0.97 -12.90 -2.23
CA PRO A 111 1.28 -14.08 -1.43
C PRO A 111 1.96 -13.67 -0.12
N LEU A 112 1.41 -14.13 1.00
CA LEU A 112 1.89 -13.71 2.33
C LEU A 112 3.14 -14.42 2.79
N ARG A 113 3.48 -15.55 2.17
CA ARG A 113 4.64 -16.28 2.64
C ARG A 113 5.91 -15.76 1.98
N ARG A 114 6.56 -14.89 2.67
CA ARG A 114 7.78 -14.26 2.22
C ARG A 114 8.72 -14.10 3.38
N SER A 115 9.97 -14.42 3.15
CA SER A 115 10.98 -13.96 4.07
C SER A 115 11.18 -12.48 3.82
N SER A 116 11.10 -11.69 4.87
CA SER A 116 11.44 -10.29 4.73
C SER A 116 12.95 -10.19 4.71
N SER A 117 13.49 -9.66 3.64
CA SER A 117 14.91 -9.31 3.59
C SER A 117 15.01 -7.80 3.80
N LYS A 118 16.11 -7.39 4.38
CA LYS A 118 16.38 -5.96 4.50
C LYS A 118 16.56 -5.38 3.12
N ILE A 119 15.93 -4.25 2.88
CA ILE A 119 16.11 -3.52 1.62
C ILE A 119 16.83 -2.21 1.91
N ALA A 120 17.47 -1.67 0.89
CA ALA A 120 18.07 -0.34 1.00
C ALA A 120 16.97 0.70 1.18
N PRO A 121 17.25 1.83 1.87
CA PRO A 121 16.26 2.89 1.98
C PRO A 121 15.78 3.35 0.61
N LEU A 122 14.47 3.51 0.44
CA LEU A 122 13.88 3.98 -0.82
C LEU A 122 14.25 5.44 -1.10
N PHE A 123 14.41 6.22 -0.03
CA PHE A 123 14.76 7.64 -0.11
C PHE A 123 15.96 7.88 0.81
N PRO A 124 17.17 7.54 0.35
CA PRO A 124 18.34 7.68 1.21
C PRO A 124 18.64 9.14 1.50
N ARG A 125 19.12 9.41 2.70
CA ARG A 125 19.57 10.75 3.05
C ARG A 125 20.90 11.02 2.36
N THR A 126 21.01 12.20 1.83
CA THR A 126 22.24 12.67 1.20
C THR A 126 23.16 13.35 2.21
#